data_6cba66829d3ddb66233e6a93247fea0a
#
_entry.id   6cba66829d3ddb66233e6a93247fea0a
#
_cell.length_a   1.000
_cell.length_b   1.000
_cell.length_c   1.000
_cell.angle_alpha   90.00
_cell.angle_beta   90.00
_cell.angle_gamma   90.00
#
_symmetry.space_group_name_H-M   'P 1'
#
loop_
_entity.id
_entity.type
_entity.pdbx_description
1 polymer ?
#
loop_
_entity_poly.entity_id
_entity_poly.type
_entity_poly.pdbx_seq_one_letter_code
_entity_poly.pdbx_strand_id
1 'polypeptide(L)'
;MSQGGIQAADAPFDSPTLHYLDIIGGGHYYNDPGLVEAMVKDGPDVIKWHEELGVRYDKLADGTMQLAPGGGTSRRRMHSCKDYTGMEITRVLMDEVINREIGYVELTAAVEFLKDDKGQVGGALLYDLDSDEYKIARAKSTILATGGFGRLHIQGFETTNHYGATGDGIVMAYRAGAELIHLDSTQFHPTGSAYPEQIVGQLCTEKLRGRGAQPVNVDGELFVYPLETRDVEASALIRECYGKKKGITTPSGMIGVWLDTPLIDIINGEGTIEREFAAMLRNYHKFGIDIRKEPMLVFPTLHYQNGGVHINVKCETGVPGLFAAGEVCGGVHGKNRLMGNSQLDLYVFGRRAGKAAAERAKTATIGKLNLDHVDKYEKLLEESGVKTDRKSPMLLPEYRGKKTLEHHLKLL
;
A
#
# COMPACT_ATOMS: atom_id res chain seq x y z
N MET A 1 0.92 -3.39 -8.07
CA MET A 1 0.15 -4.38 -7.29
C MET A 1 1.08 -5.08 -6.32
N SER A 2 0.58 -5.47 -5.14
CA SER A 2 1.34 -6.24 -4.15
C SER A 2 1.74 -7.61 -4.72
N GLN A 3 3.01 -7.97 -4.57
CA GLN A 3 3.58 -9.20 -5.15
C GLN A 3 3.84 -10.26 -4.07
N GLY A 4 4.30 -9.81 -2.89
CA GLY A 4 4.95 -10.69 -1.92
C GLY A 4 4.03 -11.59 -1.11
N GLY A 5 2.88 -11.13 -0.67
CA GLY A 5 1.98 -11.93 0.15
C GLY A 5 1.29 -11.18 1.29
N ILE A 6 0.54 -11.92 2.07
CA ILE A 6 -0.19 -11.49 3.26
C ILE A 6 0.30 -12.30 4.48
N GLN A 7 0.52 -11.65 5.62
CA GLN A 7 0.90 -12.34 6.85
C GLN A 7 -0.35 -12.70 7.68
N ALA A 8 -0.39 -13.93 8.17
CA ALA A 8 -1.35 -14.35 9.20
C ALA A 8 -0.76 -15.49 10.03
N ALA A 9 -0.95 -15.45 11.34
CA ALA A 9 -0.43 -16.45 12.26
C ALA A 9 -1.46 -17.57 12.48
N ASP A 10 -1.62 -18.44 11.49
CA ASP A 10 -2.58 -19.55 11.43
C ASP A 10 -1.92 -20.94 11.47
N ALA A 11 -0.58 -21.00 11.41
CA ALA A 11 0.16 -22.25 11.48
C ALA A 11 0.37 -22.74 12.92
N PRO A 12 0.45 -24.07 13.16
CA PRO A 12 0.59 -24.64 14.52
C PRO A 12 1.87 -24.21 15.27
N PHE A 13 2.91 -23.76 14.54
CA PHE A 13 4.20 -23.31 15.10
C PHE A 13 4.25 -21.79 15.32
N ASP A 14 3.15 -21.07 15.08
CA ASP A 14 3.03 -19.62 15.21
C ASP A 14 1.83 -19.24 16.11
N SER A 15 1.68 -17.96 16.42
CA SER A 15 0.54 -17.45 17.15
C SER A 15 0.30 -15.96 16.90
N PRO A 16 -0.94 -15.46 17.07
CA PRO A 16 -1.23 -14.04 17.05
C PRO A 16 -0.34 -13.21 18.00
N THR A 17 0.03 -13.79 19.16
CA THR A 17 0.93 -13.12 20.13
C THR A 17 2.33 -12.91 19.56
N LEU A 18 2.93 -13.91 18.91
CA LEU A 18 4.23 -13.77 18.27
C LEU A 18 4.16 -12.77 17.12
N HIS A 19 3.09 -12.81 16.34
CA HIS A 19 2.85 -11.84 15.26
C HIS A 19 2.73 -10.41 15.81
N TYR A 20 1.99 -10.23 16.92
CA TYR A 20 1.88 -8.94 17.62
C TYR A 20 3.25 -8.41 18.04
N LEU A 21 4.10 -9.23 18.67
CA LEU A 21 5.43 -8.83 19.11
C LEU A 21 6.34 -8.41 17.95
N ASP A 22 6.29 -9.13 16.83
CA ASP A 22 7.03 -8.77 15.62
C ASP A 22 6.58 -7.38 15.11
N ILE A 23 5.26 -7.12 15.06
CA ILE A 23 4.72 -5.86 14.56
C ILE A 23 5.09 -4.69 15.46
N ILE A 24 4.93 -4.84 16.78
CA ILE A 24 5.26 -3.79 17.74
C ILE A 24 6.76 -3.45 17.69
N GLY A 25 7.62 -4.49 17.69
CA GLY A 25 9.06 -4.30 17.58
C GLY A 25 9.47 -3.68 16.24
N GLY A 26 8.94 -4.22 15.13
CA GLY A 26 9.20 -3.73 13.78
C GLY A 26 8.69 -2.30 13.54
N GLY A 27 7.61 -1.91 14.19
CA GLY A 27 7.02 -0.55 14.15
C GLY A 27 7.67 0.44 15.11
N HIS A 28 8.79 0.05 15.75
CA HIS A 28 9.54 0.86 16.72
C HIS A 28 8.73 1.29 17.93
N TYR A 29 7.74 0.52 18.34
CA TYR A 29 6.85 0.80 19.48
C TYR A 29 5.98 2.07 19.34
N TYR A 30 5.80 2.56 18.09
CA TYR A 30 4.89 3.67 17.78
C TYR A 30 3.50 3.22 17.33
N ASN A 31 3.25 1.91 17.33
CA ASN A 31 1.96 1.34 16.98
C ASN A 31 0.89 1.67 18.04
N ASP A 32 -0.37 1.76 17.61
CA ASP A 32 -1.50 1.62 18.53
C ASP A 32 -1.67 0.14 18.90
N PRO A 33 -1.46 -0.24 20.18
CA PRO A 33 -1.52 -1.64 20.60
C PRO A 33 -2.88 -2.30 20.34
N GLY A 34 -3.97 -1.54 20.46
CA GLY A 34 -5.34 -2.04 20.22
C GLY A 34 -5.58 -2.37 18.76
N LEU A 35 -5.06 -1.55 17.85
CA LEU A 35 -5.14 -1.81 16.40
C LEU A 35 -4.31 -3.04 16.02
N VAL A 36 -3.09 -3.16 16.54
CA VAL A 36 -2.25 -4.34 16.27
C VAL A 36 -2.91 -5.60 16.80
N GLU A 37 -3.43 -5.59 18.03
CA GLU A 37 -4.15 -6.72 18.62
C GLU A 37 -5.34 -7.14 17.75
N ALA A 38 -6.14 -6.17 17.31
CA ALA A 38 -7.29 -6.41 16.43
C ALA A 38 -6.84 -7.05 15.10
N MET A 39 -5.76 -6.55 14.50
CA MET A 39 -5.24 -7.06 13.23
C MET A 39 -4.76 -8.51 13.33
N VAL A 40 -3.96 -8.83 14.35
CA VAL A 40 -3.39 -10.18 14.45
C VAL A 40 -4.41 -11.24 14.88
N LYS A 41 -5.43 -10.83 15.65
CA LYS A 41 -6.53 -11.74 16.06
C LYS A 41 -7.44 -12.11 14.89
N ASP A 42 -7.76 -11.15 14.04
CA ASP A 42 -8.64 -11.37 12.89
C ASP A 42 -7.89 -11.99 11.68
N GLY A 43 -6.55 -11.98 11.70
CA GLY A 43 -5.71 -12.43 10.58
C GLY A 43 -6.02 -13.83 10.07
N PRO A 44 -6.06 -14.86 10.93
CA PRO A 44 -6.43 -16.23 10.52
C PRO A 44 -7.79 -16.32 9.83
N ASP A 45 -8.78 -15.59 10.33
CA ASP A 45 -10.13 -15.55 9.75
C ASP A 45 -10.16 -14.86 8.39
N VAL A 46 -9.24 -13.92 8.13
CA VAL A 46 -9.10 -13.30 6.80
C VAL A 46 -8.59 -14.32 5.78
N ILE A 47 -7.58 -15.11 6.11
CA ILE A 47 -7.07 -16.16 5.20
C ILE A 47 -8.17 -17.16 4.86
N LYS A 48 -8.88 -17.65 5.88
CA LYS A 48 -10.01 -18.57 5.68
C LYS A 48 -11.10 -17.95 4.79
N TRP A 49 -11.48 -16.71 5.05
CA TRP A 49 -12.46 -15.99 4.25
C TRP A 49 -12.02 -15.82 2.79
N HIS A 50 -10.74 -15.52 2.55
CA HIS A 50 -10.20 -15.46 1.19
C HIS A 50 -10.30 -16.81 0.46
N GLU A 51 -9.99 -17.92 1.12
CA GLU A 51 -10.13 -19.26 0.54
C GLU A 51 -11.60 -19.59 0.24
N GLU A 52 -12.52 -19.24 1.14
CA GLU A 52 -13.96 -19.40 0.94
C GLU A 52 -14.49 -18.62 -0.27
N LEU A 53 -13.90 -17.45 -0.56
CA LEU A 53 -14.20 -16.65 -1.76
C LEU A 53 -13.50 -17.16 -3.02
N GLY A 54 -12.52 -18.05 -2.90
CA GLY A 54 -11.82 -18.67 -4.02
C GLY A 54 -10.42 -18.14 -4.32
N VAL A 55 -9.78 -17.43 -3.37
CA VAL A 55 -8.35 -17.06 -3.48
C VAL A 55 -7.51 -18.32 -3.42
N ARG A 56 -6.59 -18.49 -4.37
CA ARG A 56 -5.75 -19.69 -4.51
C ARG A 56 -4.34 -19.43 -4.00
N TYR A 57 -4.17 -19.53 -2.69
CA TYR A 57 -2.83 -19.49 -2.09
C TYR A 57 -1.98 -20.71 -2.49
N ASP A 58 -0.66 -20.49 -2.54
CA ASP A 58 0.32 -21.55 -2.78
C ASP A 58 0.25 -22.61 -1.68
N LYS A 59 0.19 -23.88 -2.05
CA LYS A 59 0.13 -25.03 -1.13
C LYS A 59 1.21 -26.04 -1.45
N LEU A 60 1.64 -26.75 -0.42
CA LEU A 60 2.50 -27.91 -0.54
C LEU A 60 1.70 -29.10 -1.12
N ALA A 61 2.40 -30.17 -1.49
CA ALA A 61 1.77 -31.35 -2.08
C ALA A 61 0.75 -32.05 -1.16
N ASP A 62 0.87 -31.88 0.14
CA ASP A 62 -0.05 -32.39 1.15
C ASP A 62 -1.28 -31.48 1.39
N GLY A 63 -1.37 -30.35 0.68
CA GLY A 63 -2.46 -29.39 0.79
C GLY A 63 -2.27 -28.33 1.89
N THR A 64 -1.19 -28.38 2.67
CA THR A 64 -0.88 -27.35 3.67
C THR A 64 -0.38 -26.07 3.01
N MET A 65 -0.54 -24.93 3.69
CA MET A 65 -0.07 -23.62 3.17
C MET A 65 1.45 -23.59 3.00
N GLN A 66 1.91 -23.15 1.84
CA GLN A 66 3.33 -22.90 1.59
C GLN A 66 3.70 -21.53 2.14
N LEU A 67 4.20 -21.48 3.37
CA LEU A 67 4.53 -20.25 4.07
C LEU A 67 5.97 -19.81 3.80
N ALA A 68 6.15 -18.49 3.60
CA ALA A 68 7.46 -17.87 3.39
C ALA A 68 7.84 -16.95 4.57
N PRO A 69 9.14 -16.71 4.82
CA PRO A 69 9.59 -15.68 5.75
C PRO A 69 9.40 -14.29 5.15
N GLY A 70 9.29 -13.28 6.00
CA GLY A 70 9.32 -11.86 5.64
C GLY A 70 10.42 -11.12 6.40
N GLY A 71 10.85 -9.96 5.89
CA GLY A 71 11.83 -9.12 6.59
C GLY A 71 11.31 -8.66 7.95
N GLY A 72 12.16 -8.77 8.98
CA GLY A 72 11.84 -8.41 10.35
C GLY A 72 10.85 -9.34 11.07
N THR A 73 10.53 -10.52 10.52
CA THR A 73 9.57 -11.45 11.12
C THR A 73 10.24 -12.66 11.77
N SER A 74 9.76 -13.08 12.93
CA SER A 74 10.33 -14.21 13.68
C SER A 74 9.84 -15.57 13.19
N ARG A 75 8.77 -15.63 12.39
CA ARG A 75 8.14 -16.87 11.91
C ARG A 75 7.79 -16.77 10.42
N ARG A 76 7.71 -17.94 9.76
CA ARG A 76 7.17 -18.08 8.41
C ARG A 76 5.65 -18.03 8.50
N ARG A 77 5.04 -16.92 8.10
CA ARG A 77 3.58 -16.72 8.11
C ARG A 77 3.05 -16.03 6.87
N MET A 78 3.89 -15.90 5.86
CA MET A 78 3.52 -15.22 4.62
C MET A 78 2.82 -16.18 3.68
N HIS A 79 1.53 -15.94 3.42
CA HIS A 79 0.74 -16.61 2.40
C HIS A 79 0.90 -15.86 1.09
N SER A 80 1.10 -16.58 -0.01
CA SER A 80 1.30 -15.97 -1.32
C SER A 80 0.59 -16.75 -2.43
N CYS A 81 0.32 -16.05 -3.52
CA CYS A 81 -0.05 -16.62 -4.80
C CYS A 81 1.11 -16.33 -5.76
N LYS A 82 2.16 -17.13 -5.70
CA LYS A 82 3.44 -16.88 -6.37
C LYS A 82 3.94 -15.45 -6.10
N ASP A 83 4.14 -14.64 -7.15
CA ASP A 83 4.50 -13.22 -7.07
C ASP A 83 3.40 -12.28 -7.61
N TYR A 84 2.12 -12.70 -7.51
CA TYR A 84 0.95 -11.86 -7.87
C TYR A 84 -0.15 -11.84 -6.80
N THR A 85 0.20 -12.00 -5.55
CA THR A 85 -0.77 -12.15 -4.45
C THR A 85 -1.86 -11.06 -4.45
N GLY A 86 -1.46 -9.80 -4.58
CA GLY A 86 -2.44 -8.70 -4.61
C GLY A 86 -3.36 -8.73 -5.83
N MET A 87 -2.86 -9.19 -6.98
CA MET A 87 -3.69 -9.34 -8.17
C MET A 87 -4.74 -10.43 -7.99
N GLU A 88 -4.36 -11.58 -7.44
CA GLU A 88 -5.28 -12.71 -7.20
C GLU A 88 -6.37 -12.31 -6.20
N ILE A 89 -6.01 -11.71 -5.06
CA ILE A 89 -7.00 -11.31 -4.06
C ILE A 89 -7.93 -10.22 -4.62
N THR A 90 -7.38 -9.20 -5.30
CA THR A 90 -8.20 -8.12 -5.89
C THR A 90 -9.16 -8.67 -6.94
N ARG A 91 -8.72 -9.61 -7.79
CA ARG A 91 -9.60 -10.27 -8.76
C ARG A 91 -10.79 -10.95 -8.09
N VAL A 92 -10.51 -11.78 -7.08
CA VAL A 92 -11.57 -12.50 -6.35
C VAL A 92 -12.54 -11.56 -5.65
N LEU A 93 -12.02 -10.49 -5.00
CA LEU A 93 -12.89 -9.51 -4.34
C LEU A 93 -13.69 -8.69 -5.34
N MET A 94 -13.15 -8.38 -6.50
CA MET A 94 -13.90 -7.67 -7.55
C MET A 94 -14.99 -8.57 -8.16
N ASP A 95 -14.70 -9.85 -8.38
CA ASP A 95 -15.71 -10.84 -8.78
C ASP A 95 -16.85 -10.89 -7.75
N GLU A 96 -16.52 -10.82 -6.45
CA GLU A 96 -17.52 -10.82 -5.38
C GLU A 96 -18.35 -9.53 -5.34
N VAL A 97 -17.75 -8.36 -5.61
CA VAL A 97 -18.49 -7.08 -5.77
C VAL A 97 -19.51 -7.18 -6.89
N ILE A 98 -19.10 -7.75 -8.03
CA ILE A 98 -19.98 -7.93 -9.19
C ILE A 98 -21.09 -8.94 -8.89
N ASN A 99 -20.75 -10.09 -8.30
CA ASN A 99 -21.72 -11.16 -7.98
C ASN A 99 -22.78 -10.71 -6.95
N ARG A 100 -22.43 -9.76 -6.07
CA ARG A 100 -23.37 -9.17 -5.11
C ARG A 100 -24.08 -7.94 -5.63
N GLU A 101 -23.90 -7.59 -6.88
CA GLU A 101 -24.53 -6.43 -7.52
C GLU A 101 -24.26 -5.12 -6.75
N ILE A 102 -23.07 -4.98 -6.15
CA ILE A 102 -22.67 -3.76 -5.44
C ILE A 102 -22.37 -2.70 -6.50
N GLY A 103 -23.10 -1.57 -6.44
CA GLY A 103 -22.89 -0.46 -7.36
C GLY A 103 -21.49 0.15 -7.20
N TYR A 104 -20.80 0.39 -8.31
CA TYR A 104 -19.54 1.11 -8.36
C TYR A 104 -19.55 2.11 -9.52
N VAL A 105 -18.74 3.14 -9.41
CA VAL A 105 -18.54 4.14 -10.47
C VAL A 105 -17.05 4.24 -10.77
N GLU A 106 -16.74 4.27 -12.06
CA GLU A 106 -15.37 4.44 -12.57
C GLU A 106 -15.18 5.87 -13.06
N LEU A 107 -13.95 6.27 -13.36
CA LEU A 107 -13.58 7.58 -13.88
C LEU A 107 -14.18 8.76 -13.09
N THR A 108 -14.35 8.55 -11.78
CA THR A 108 -15.02 9.51 -10.91
C THR A 108 -14.15 9.81 -9.69
N ALA A 109 -13.70 11.04 -9.55
CA ALA A 109 -12.89 11.49 -8.43
C ALA A 109 -13.75 11.92 -7.25
N ALA A 110 -13.46 11.42 -6.03
CA ALA A 110 -13.97 12.05 -4.82
C ALA A 110 -13.17 13.32 -4.55
N VAL A 111 -13.86 14.45 -4.51
CA VAL A 111 -13.24 15.78 -4.44
C VAL A 111 -13.23 16.31 -3.02
N GLU A 112 -14.34 16.10 -2.29
CA GLU A 112 -14.50 16.55 -0.91
C GLU A 112 -15.58 15.74 -0.19
N PHE A 113 -15.51 15.70 1.15
CA PHE A 113 -16.62 15.21 1.95
C PHE A 113 -17.72 16.27 2.06
N LEU A 114 -18.94 15.81 2.15
CA LEU A 114 -20.08 16.66 2.46
C LEU A 114 -20.50 16.43 3.91
N LYS A 115 -20.54 17.51 4.68
CA LYS A 115 -20.98 17.48 6.09
C LYS A 115 -22.40 18.03 6.20
N ASP A 116 -23.13 17.56 7.19
CA ASP A 116 -24.44 18.13 7.51
C ASP A 116 -24.36 19.20 8.61
N ASP A 117 -25.50 19.78 8.93
CA ASP A 117 -25.66 20.82 9.96
C ASP A 117 -25.27 20.36 11.38
N LYS A 118 -25.16 19.05 11.60
CA LYS A 118 -24.67 18.46 12.86
C LYS A 118 -23.17 18.14 12.82
N GLY A 119 -22.49 18.46 11.73
CA GLY A 119 -21.07 18.22 11.54
C GLY A 119 -20.67 16.79 11.21
N GLN A 120 -21.62 15.89 10.96
CA GLN A 120 -21.34 14.53 10.52
C GLN A 120 -21.14 14.46 9.01
N VAL A 121 -20.30 13.56 8.53
CA VAL A 121 -20.15 13.26 7.11
C VAL A 121 -21.40 12.53 6.62
N GLY A 122 -22.09 13.10 5.64
CA GLY A 122 -23.31 12.58 5.02
C GLY A 122 -23.14 12.24 3.55
N GLY A 123 -21.90 12.16 3.07
CA GLY A 123 -21.57 11.80 1.70
C GLY A 123 -20.31 12.47 1.17
N ALA A 124 -20.18 12.50 -0.15
CA ALA A 124 -19.05 13.10 -0.83
C ALA A 124 -19.48 13.89 -2.08
N LEU A 125 -18.74 14.94 -2.38
CA LEU A 125 -18.76 15.60 -3.67
C LEU A 125 -17.86 14.80 -4.61
N LEU A 126 -18.41 14.41 -5.73
CA LEU A 126 -17.75 13.64 -6.76
C LEU A 126 -17.60 14.48 -8.02
N TYR A 127 -16.59 14.18 -8.79
CA TYR A 127 -16.39 14.76 -10.10
C TYR A 127 -16.21 13.66 -11.13
N ASP A 128 -17.10 13.62 -12.09
CA ASP A 128 -17.06 12.68 -13.19
C ASP A 128 -16.08 13.19 -14.26
N LEU A 129 -15.04 12.40 -14.54
CA LEU A 129 -13.97 12.78 -15.46
C LEU A 129 -14.37 12.69 -16.93
N ASP A 130 -15.43 11.96 -17.26
CA ASP A 130 -15.91 11.82 -18.64
C ASP A 130 -16.89 12.95 -18.99
N SER A 131 -17.82 13.24 -18.12
CA SER A 131 -18.87 14.25 -18.39
C SER A 131 -18.50 15.66 -17.93
N ASP A 132 -17.41 15.83 -17.18
CA ASP A 132 -17.00 17.08 -16.54
C ASP A 132 -18.06 17.65 -15.56
N GLU A 133 -18.85 16.78 -14.94
CA GLU A 133 -19.93 17.16 -14.04
C GLU A 133 -19.62 16.84 -12.58
N TYR A 134 -20.07 17.70 -11.67
CA TYR A 134 -20.11 17.42 -10.25
C TYR A 134 -21.34 16.61 -9.89
N LYS A 135 -21.14 15.56 -9.07
CA LYS A 135 -22.19 14.69 -8.55
C LYS A 135 -22.13 14.63 -7.03
N ILE A 136 -23.27 14.43 -6.39
CA ILE A 136 -23.36 14.27 -4.95
C ILE A 136 -23.70 12.81 -4.63
N ALA A 137 -22.78 12.13 -3.95
CA ALA A 137 -23.06 10.85 -3.33
C ALA A 137 -23.54 11.08 -1.90
N ARG A 138 -24.83 10.86 -1.63
CA ARG A 138 -25.40 10.95 -0.29
C ARG A 138 -25.37 9.59 0.40
N ALA A 139 -24.80 9.52 1.60
CA ALA A 139 -24.62 8.27 2.33
C ALA A 139 -24.78 8.46 3.84
N LYS A 140 -25.36 7.48 4.53
CA LYS A 140 -25.47 7.46 5.99
C LYS A 140 -24.14 7.16 6.70
N SER A 141 -23.23 6.49 6.00
CA SER A 141 -21.87 6.20 6.44
C SER A 141 -20.95 6.21 5.22
N THR A 142 -19.76 6.77 5.37
CA THR A 142 -18.74 6.85 4.33
C THR A 142 -17.46 6.17 4.81
N ILE A 143 -16.88 5.29 3.99
CA ILE A 143 -15.59 4.65 4.28
C ILE A 143 -14.54 5.22 3.33
N LEU A 144 -13.49 5.78 3.90
CA LEU A 144 -12.33 6.28 3.18
C LEU A 144 -11.30 5.16 3.02
N ALA A 145 -10.94 4.82 1.78
CA ALA A 145 -9.98 3.76 1.46
C ALA A 145 -9.08 4.15 0.27
N THR A 146 -8.61 5.39 0.24
CA THR A 146 -7.92 6.02 -0.90
C THR A 146 -6.44 5.73 -0.99
N GLY A 147 -5.88 4.95 -0.06
CA GLY A 147 -4.43 4.68 -0.02
C GLY A 147 -3.61 5.87 0.51
N GLY A 148 -2.29 5.79 0.33
CA GLY A 148 -1.32 6.76 0.81
C GLY A 148 -0.94 7.84 -0.19
N PHE A 149 0.30 8.35 -0.10
CA PHE A 149 0.79 9.47 -0.92
C PHE A 149 2.16 9.22 -1.59
N GLY A 150 2.52 7.96 -1.83
CA GLY A 150 3.83 7.63 -2.42
C GLY A 150 4.11 8.31 -3.76
N ARG A 151 3.08 8.75 -4.49
CA ARG A 151 3.23 9.45 -5.77
C ARG A 151 3.73 10.90 -5.65
N LEU A 152 3.85 11.43 -4.43
CA LEU A 152 4.46 12.74 -4.20
C LEU A 152 5.98 12.75 -4.33
N HIS A 153 6.63 11.61 -4.59
CA HIS A 153 8.08 11.48 -4.79
C HIS A 153 8.90 12.18 -3.72
N ILE A 154 8.56 11.96 -2.44
CA ILE A 154 9.20 12.61 -1.31
C ILE A 154 10.72 12.42 -1.39
N GLN A 155 11.47 13.51 -1.22
CA GLN A 155 12.94 13.56 -1.30
C GLN A 155 13.51 13.13 -2.68
N GLY A 156 12.69 13.11 -3.73
CA GLY A 156 13.12 12.77 -5.09
C GLY A 156 13.33 11.29 -5.35
N PHE A 157 12.89 10.40 -4.43
CA PHE A 157 12.93 8.96 -4.69
C PHE A 157 11.87 8.53 -5.69
N GLU A 158 12.20 7.53 -6.49
CA GLU A 158 11.23 6.84 -7.32
C GLU A 158 10.19 6.13 -6.46
N THR A 159 9.05 5.77 -7.03
CA THR A 159 7.95 5.16 -6.28
C THR A 159 7.42 3.91 -6.95
N THR A 160 7.05 2.93 -6.11
CA THR A 160 6.33 1.72 -6.52
C THR A 160 4.81 1.93 -6.60
N ASN A 161 4.31 3.11 -6.21
CA ASN A 161 2.89 3.35 -6.00
C ASN A 161 2.17 3.74 -7.30
N HIS A 162 0.88 3.41 -7.32
CA HIS A 162 -0.03 3.83 -8.38
C HIS A 162 -0.16 5.36 -8.48
N TYR A 163 -0.51 5.89 -9.65
CA TYR A 163 -0.69 7.33 -9.89
C TYR A 163 -1.71 7.99 -8.96
N GLY A 164 -2.72 7.26 -8.49
CA GLY A 164 -3.72 7.75 -7.54
C GLY A 164 -3.27 7.80 -6.08
N ALA A 165 -2.03 7.41 -5.74
CA ALA A 165 -1.51 7.51 -4.38
C ALA A 165 -0.96 8.91 -4.10
N THR A 166 -1.82 9.91 -4.07
CA THR A 166 -1.52 11.35 -4.03
C THR A 166 -1.87 12.01 -2.69
N GLY A 167 -2.42 11.23 -1.73
CA GLY A 167 -2.74 11.74 -0.39
C GLY A 167 -4.05 12.52 -0.30
N ASP A 168 -4.82 12.62 -1.38
CA ASP A 168 -6.06 13.43 -1.41
C ASP A 168 -7.04 13.06 -0.32
N GLY A 169 -7.25 11.76 -0.08
CA GLY A 169 -8.15 11.29 0.97
C GLY A 169 -7.69 11.67 2.39
N ILE A 170 -6.39 11.67 2.65
CA ILE A 170 -5.82 12.12 3.94
C ILE A 170 -6.13 13.61 4.14
N VAL A 171 -5.95 14.42 3.10
CA VAL A 171 -6.23 15.87 3.14
C VAL A 171 -7.73 16.13 3.31
N MET A 172 -8.59 15.40 2.58
CA MET A 172 -10.04 15.49 2.75
C MET A 172 -10.49 15.14 4.17
N ALA A 173 -9.92 14.08 4.76
CA ALA A 173 -10.21 13.69 6.14
C ALA A 173 -9.78 14.76 7.14
N TYR A 174 -8.59 15.35 6.96
CA TYR A 174 -8.10 16.46 7.77
C TYR A 174 -9.04 17.67 7.72
N ARG A 175 -9.44 18.10 6.51
CA ARG A 175 -10.39 19.21 6.35
C ARG A 175 -11.75 18.91 7.00
N ALA A 176 -12.18 17.66 6.95
CA ALA A 176 -13.41 17.23 7.61
C ALA A 176 -13.30 17.23 9.15
N GLY A 177 -12.08 17.34 9.70
CA GLY A 177 -11.79 17.40 11.14
C GLY A 177 -11.27 16.09 11.74
N ALA A 178 -10.83 15.14 10.93
CA ALA A 178 -10.19 13.92 11.42
C ALA A 178 -8.78 14.21 11.94
N GLU A 179 -8.37 13.52 12.99
CA GLU A 179 -7.02 13.55 13.51
C GLU A 179 -6.08 12.77 12.58
N LEU A 180 -4.86 13.31 12.37
CA LEU A 180 -3.80 12.65 11.61
C LEU A 180 -2.63 12.32 12.53
N ILE A 181 -2.03 11.13 12.33
CA ILE A 181 -0.87 10.69 13.14
C ILE A 181 0.26 10.17 12.23
N HIS A 182 1.49 10.31 12.70
CA HIS A 182 2.70 9.74 12.08
C HIS A 182 2.91 10.08 10.60
N LEU A 183 2.51 11.27 10.12
CA LEU A 183 2.67 11.68 8.72
C LEU A 183 4.14 11.76 8.28
N ASP A 184 5.07 11.89 9.23
CA ASP A 184 6.52 11.83 9.03
C ASP A 184 7.04 10.43 8.72
N SER A 185 6.21 9.40 8.84
CA SER A 185 6.62 7.99 8.77
C SER A 185 6.38 7.39 7.38
N THR A 186 7.21 7.79 6.44
CA THR A 186 7.22 7.25 5.09
C THR A 186 8.19 6.07 4.99
N GLN A 187 7.73 4.96 4.42
CA GLN A 187 8.54 3.76 4.25
C GLN A 187 9.09 3.63 2.82
N PHE A 188 10.37 3.36 2.73
CA PHE A 188 11.04 2.98 1.49
C PHE A 188 11.12 1.46 1.37
N HIS A 189 10.79 0.92 0.19
CA HIS A 189 11.06 -0.47 -0.11
C HIS A 189 12.52 -0.61 -0.51
N PRO A 190 13.31 -1.49 0.11
CA PRO A 190 14.74 -1.61 -0.19
C PRO A 190 15.03 -1.94 -1.65
N THR A 191 14.19 -2.76 -2.27
CA THR A 191 14.40 -3.30 -3.60
C THR A 191 13.38 -2.79 -4.61
N GLY A 192 13.55 -1.56 -5.09
CA GLY A 192 12.98 -1.07 -6.34
C GLY A 192 13.94 -1.33 -7.50
N SER A 193 13.44 -1.55 -8.71
CA SER A 193 14.30 -1.68 -9.89
C SER A 193 15.07 -0.39 -10.14
N ALA A 194 16.40 -0.48 -10.26
CA ALA A 194 17.27 0.62 -10.65
C ALA A 194 17.72 0.49 -12.12
N TYR A 195 17.50 -0.67 -12.73
CA TYR A 195 17.77 -0.98 -14.13
C TYR A 195 16.94 -2.19 -14.57
N PRO A 196 16.48 -2.25 -15.82
CA PRO A 196 16.63 -1.29 -16.92
C PRO A 196 15.78 -0.02 -16.72
N GLU A 197 16.13 1.06 -17.44
CA GLU A 197 15.55 2.40 -17.26
C GLU A 197 14.02 2.45 -17.39
N GLN A 198 13.47 1.61 -18.27
CA GLN A 198 12.02 1.55 -18.54
C GLN A 198 11.18 1.05 -17.36
N ILE A 199 11.82 0.41 -16.39
CA ILE A 199 11.14 -0.11 -15.19
C ILE A 199 11.76 0.41 -13.89
N VAL A 200 12.54 1.50 -13.95
CA VAL A 200 13.06 2.16 -12.74
C VAL A 200 11.91 2.53 -11.80
N GLY A 201 12.10 2.25 -10.51
CA GLY A 201 11.08 2.41 -9.49
C GLY A 201 10.09 1.25 -9.35
N GLN A 202 10.03 0.32 -10.31
CA GLN A 202 9.15 -0.84 -10.21
C GLN A 202 9.54 -1.74 -9.05
N LEU A 203 8.54 -2.28 -8.34
CA LEU A 203 8.77 -3.14 -7.19
C LEU A 203 9.46 -4.47 -7.60
N CYS A 204 10.61 -4.75 -6.98
CA CYS A 204 11.21 -6.07 -6.93
C CYS A 204 10.81 -6.74 -5.61
N THR A 205 9.99 -7.77 -5.69
CA THR A 205 9.35 -8.35 -4.51
C THR A 205 10.34 -8.80 -3.43
N GLU A 206 10.04 -8.48 -2.17
CA GLU A 206 10.82 -8.94 -1.02
C GLU A 206 10.88 -10.48 -0.89
N LYS A 207 9.91 -11.19 -1.48
CA LYS A 207 9.90 -12.66 -1.52
C LYS A 207 11.17 -13.24 -2.17
N LEU A 208 11.83 -12.51 -3.10
CA LEU A 208 13.14 -12.91 -3.66
C LEU A 208 14.18 -13.09 -2.54
N ARG A 209 14.27 -12.11 -1.62
CA ARG A 209 15.16 -12.19 -0.46
C ARG A 209 14.74 -13.27 0.52
N GLY A 210 13.44 -13.46 0.72
CA GLY A 210 12.88 -14.58 1.48
C GLY A 210 13.23 -15.97 0.93
N ARG A 211 13.59 -16.05 -0.34
CA ARG A 211 14.05 -17.26 -1.02
C ARG A 211 15.56 -17.32 -1.21
N GLY A 212 16.31 -16.37 -0.66
CA GLY A 212 17.77 -16.43 -0.59
C GLY A 212 18.51 -15.45 -1.50
N ALA A 213 17.83 -14.59 -2.27
CA ALA A 213 18.51 -13.52 -2.98
C ALA A 213 19.19 -12.57 -1.98
N GLN A 214 20.43 -12.16 -2.28
CA GLN A 214 21.27 -11.36 -1.39
C GLN A 214 21.60 -10.00 -2.01
N PRO A 215 21.50 -8.88 -1.24
CA PRO A 215 22.02 -7.60 -1.68
C PRO A 215 23.55 -7.60 -1.57
N VAL A 216 24.23 -7.41 -2.71
CA VAL A 216 25.70 -7.35 -2.77
C VAL A 216 26.15 -6.07 -3.45
N ASN A 217 27.29 -5.53 -3.01
CA ASN A 217 27.90 -4.32 -3.55
C ASN A 217 28.69 -4.61 -4.86
N VAL A 218 29.37 -3.59 -5.38
CA VAL A 218 30.18 -3.71 -6.61
C VAL A 218 31.33 -4.72 -6.47
N ASP A 219 31.81 -4.98 -5.25
CA ASP A 219 32.87 -5.94 -4.96
C ASP A 219 32.33 -7.37 -4.76
N GLY A 220 30.99 -7.58 -4.84
CA GLY A 220 30.34 -8.86 -4.59
C GLY A 220 30.14 -9.17 -3.10
N GLU A 221 30.33 -8.21 -2.21
CA GLU A 221 30.24 -8.41 -0.76
C GLU A 221 28.80 -8.22 -0.27
N LEU A 222 28.30 -9.17 0.53
CA LEU A 222 27.06 -9.00 1.31
C LEU A 222 27.32 -7.97 2.42
N PHE A 223 26.51 -6.92 2.50
CA PHE A 223 26.72 -5.79 3.41
C PHE A 223 25.57 -5.55 4.40
N VAL A 224 24.45 -6.25 4.22
CA VAL A 224 23.30 -6.21 5.11
C VAL A 224 22.59 -7.57 5.11
N TYR A 225 22.02 -7.96 6.24
CA TYR A 225 21.21 -9.18 6.31
C TYR A 225 19.96 -9.06 5.40
N PRO A 226 19.71 -10.03 4.50
CA PRO A 226 18.67 -9.91 3.48
C PRO A 226 17.22 -9.82 4.01
N LEU A 227 16.98 -10.21 5.25
CA LEU A 227 15.68 -10.18 5.90
C LEU A 227 15.63 -9.23 7.11
N GLU A 228 16.46 -8.19 7.08
CA GLU A 228 16.31 -7.07 8.00
C GLU A 228 14.99 -6.34 7.81
N THR A 229 14.62 -5.49 8.75
CA THR A 229 13.50 -4.56 8.60
C THR A 229 13.78 -3.58 7.47
N ARG A 230 12.73 -3.08 6.82
CA ARG A 230 12.86 -2.27 5.60
C ARG A 230 13.64 -0.99 5.76
N ASP A 231 13.50 -0.32 6.89
CA ASP A 231 14.22 0.90 7.24
C ASP A 231 15.73 0.65 7.38
N VAL A 232 16.11 -0.43 8.08
CA VAL A 232 17.50 -0.83 8.24
C VAL A 232 18.11 -1.18 6.88
N GLU A 233 17.42 -1.99 6.10
CA GLU A 233 17.92 -2.44 4.81
C GLU A 233 18.00 -1.28 3.79
N ALA A 234 16.94 -0.45 3.65
CA ALA A 234 16.96 0.70 2.76
C ALA A 234 18.08 1.67 3.12
N SER A 235 18.27 1.94 4.42
CA SER A 235 19.36 2.79 4.91
C SER A 235 20.73 2.20 4.63
N ALA A 236 20.88 0.86 4.72
CA ALA A 236 22.12 0.18 4.38
C ALA A 236 22.45 0.31 2.89
N LEU A 237 21.47 0.12 1.99
CA LEU A 237 21.63 0.29 0.54
C LEU A 237 22.06 1.73 0.19
N ILE A 238 21.37 2.73 0.76
CA ILE A 238 21.71 4.15 0.54
C ILE A 238 23.15 4.45 1.00
N ARG A 239 23.53 3.95 2.18
CA ARG A 239 24.87 4.12 2.73
C ARG A 239 25.93 3.43 1.89
N GLU A 240 25.65 2.23 1.37
CA GLU A 240 26.55 1.49 0.51
C GLU A 240 26.78 2.24 -0.81
N CYS A 241 25.72 2.76 -1.43
CA CYS A 241 25.80 3.50 -2.68
C CYS A 241 26.49 4.87 -2.53
N TYR A 242 25.99 5.71 -1.63
CA TYR A 242 26.44 7.10 -1.53
C TYR A 242 27.53 7.33 -0.51
N GLY A 243 27.47 6.65 0.65
CA GLY A 243 28.45 6.82 1.72
C GLY A 243 29.77 6.12 1.42
N LYS A 244 29.71 4.84 1.09
CA LYS A 244 30.90 4.02 0.80
C LYS A 244 31.31 4.04 -0.69
N LYS A 245 30.45 4.56 -1.57
CA LYS A 245 30.67 4.60 -3.04
C LYS A 245 30.89 3.20 -3.66
N LYS A 246 30.22 2.20 -3.11
CA LYS A 246 30.28 0.80 -3.56
C LYS A 246 29.01 0.40 -4.36
N GLY A 247 28.21 1.35 -4.81
CA GLY A 247 27.10 1.13 -5.73
C GLY A 247 27.54 1.02 -7.19
N ILE A 248 26.68 0.47 -8.02
CA ILE A 248 26.82 0.37 -9.48
C ILE A 248 26.06 1.52 -10.10
N THR A 249 26.70 2.30 -10.96
CA THR A 249 26.06 3.42 -11.67
C THR A 249 25.63 2.96 -13.06
N THR A 250 24.36 3.20 -13.39
CA THR A 250 23.81 2.92 -14.74
C THR A 250 24.18 4.00 -15.75
N PRO A 251 24.00 3.77 -17.07
CA PRO A 251 24.24 4.77 -18.09
C PRO A 251 23.43 6.07 -17.91
N SER A 252 22.21 5.99 -17.33
CA SER A 252 21.36 7.15 -17.01
C SER A 252 21.78 7.91 -15.74
N GLY A 253 22.80 7.40 -15.03
CA GLY A 253 23.26 7.98 -13.77
C GLY A 253 22.51 7.51 -12.52
N MET A 254 21.55 6.57 -12.66
CA MET A 254 20.95 5.90 -11.51
C MET A 254 22.01 5.04 -10.82
N ILE A 255 21.96 4.96 -9.50
CA ILE A 255 22.87 4.13 -8.72
C ILE A 255 22.07 3.03 -8.00
N GLY A 256 22.68 1.83 -7.86
CA GLY A 256 22.06 0.72 -7.17
C GLY A 256 23.08 -0.29 -6.67
N VAL A 257 22.59 -1.37 -6.06
CA VAL A 257 23.34 -2.56 -5.68
C VAL A 257 22.77 -3.77 -6.39
N TRP A 258 23.57 -4.82 -6.52
CA TRP A 258 23.06 -6.08 -7.06
C TRP A 258 22.18 -6.79 -6.04
N LEU A 259 21.07 -7.35 -6.51
CA LEU A 259 20.28 -8.36 -5.81
C LEU A 259 20.60 -9.70 -6.51
N ASP A 260 21.38 -10.55 -5.87
CA ASP A 260 21.83 -11.85 -6.42
C ASP A 260 20.67 -12.84 -6.46
N THR A 261 19.88 -12.79 -7.52
CA THR A 261 18.73 -13.66 -7.75
C THR A 261 19.09 -15.07 -8.20
N PRO A 262 20.18 -15.32 -8.98
CA PRO A 262 20.62 -16.68 -9.32
C PRO A 262 20.84 -17.59 -8.12
N LEU A 263 21.21 -17.04 -6.99
CA LEU A 263 21.41 -17.76 -5.73
C LEU A 263 20.13 -18.50 -5.26
N ILE A 264 18.93 -18.02 -5.65
CA ILE A 264 17.66 -18.66 -5.31
C ILE A 264 17.59 -20.09 -5.81
N ASP A 265 17.90 -20.32 -7.09
CA ASP A 265 17.87 -21.65 -7.69
C ASP A 265 18.98 -22.55 -7.15
N ILE A 266 20.13 -21.98 -6.79
CA ILE A 266 21.24 -22.70 -6.14
C ILE A 266 20.82 -23.24 -4.75
N ILE A 267 20.13 -22.41 -3.95
CA ILE A 267 19.73 -22.76 -2.57
C ILE A 267 18.49 -23.69 -2.56
N ASN A 268 17.49 -23.42 -3.42
CA ASN A 268 16.18 -24.07 -3.34
C ASN A 268 15.94 -25.11 -4.45
N GLY A 269 16.91 -25.29 -5.34
CA GLY A 269 16.82 -26.18 -6.51
C GLY A 269 16.38 -25.46 -7.78
N GLU A 270 16.92 -25.97 -8.89
CA GLU A 270 16.65 -25.44 -10.24
C GLU A 270 15.16 -25.28 -10.55
N GLY A 271 14.81 -24.19 -11.21
CA GLY A 271 13.45 -23.85 -11.58
C GLY A 271 12.60 -23.22 -10.47
N THR A 272 13.16 -22.92 -9.31
CA THR A 272 12.43 -22.21 -8.22
C THR A 272 12.01 -20.82 -8.66
N ILE A 273 12.88 -20.08 -9.37
CA ILE A 273 12.52 -18.76 -9.91
C ILE A 273 11.37 -18.85 -10.90
N GLU A 274 11.37 -19.84 -11.79
CA GLU A 274 10.27 -20.03 -12.75
C GLU A 274 8.93 -20.33 -12.06
N ARG A 275 8.96 -21.17 -11.03
CA ARG A 275 7.74 -21.58 -10.31
C ARG A 275 7.16 -20.47 -9.45
N GLU A 276 8.01 -19.73 -8.74
CA GLU A 276 7.55 -18.81 -7.68
C GLU A 276 7.59 -17.32 -8.08
N PHE A 277 8.37 -16.95 -9.12
CA PHE A 277 8.61 -15.57 -9.52
C PHE A 277 8.36 -15.32 -11.02
N ALA A 278 7.33 -15.96 -11.54
CA ALA A 278 7.02 -15.88 -12.97
C ALA A 278 6.74 -14.47 -13.48
N ALA A 279 6.18 -13.57 -12.63
CA ALA A 279 5.97 -12.17 -13.02
C ALA A 279 7.29 -11.41 -13.06
N MET A 280 8.17 -11.59 -12.06
CA MET A 280 9.49 -10.95 -12.07
C MET A 280 10.33 -11.43 -13.25
N LEU A 281 10.41 -12.74 -13.47
CA LEU A 281 11.13 -13.32 -14.60
C LEU A 281 10.64 -12.73 -15.93
N ARG A 282 9.33 -12.72 -16.16
CA ARG A 282 8.73 -12.17 -17.38
C ARG A 282 9.01 -10.67 -17.55
N ASN A 283 8.95 -9.89 -16.47
CA ASN A 283 9.17 -8.45 -16.53
C ASN A 283 10.60 -8.10 -16.96
N TYR A 284 11.58 -8.76 -16.39
CA TYR A 284 13.00 -8.53 -16.73
C TYR A 284 13.39 -9.15 -18.08
N HIS A 285 12.83 -10.32 -18.39
CA HIS A 285 13.10 -11.00 -19.67
C HIS A 285 12.70 -10.17 -20.91
N LYS A 286 11.66 -9.31 -20.79
CA LYS A 286 11.28 -8.36 -21.86
C LYS A 286 12.41 -7.40 -22.27
N PHE A 287 13.37 -7.19 -21.38
CA PHE A 287 14.53 -6.32 -21.60
C PHE A 287 15.82 -7.11 -21.75
N GLY A 288 15.75 -8.41 -22.01
CA GLY A 288 16.89 -9.29 -22.23
C GLY A 288 17.62 -9.70 -20.96
N ILE A 289 17.08 -9.44 -19.77
CA ILE A 289 17.68 -9.81 -18.49
C ILE A 289 17.05 -11.12 -17.98
N ASP A 290 17.88 -12.16 -17.82
CA ASP A 290 17.45 -13.44 -17.26
C ASP A 290 17.86 -13.53 -15.78
N ILE A 291 16.92 -13.21 -14.88
CA ILE A 291 17.15 -13.17 -13.43
C ILE A 291 17.50 -14.53 -12.80
N ARG A 292 17.49 -15.61 -13.59
CA ARG A 292 17.99 -16.94 -13.19
C ARG A 292 19.51 -17.04 -13.35
N LYS A 293 20.11 -16.17 -14.19
CA LYS A 293 21.52 -16.23 -14.62
C LYS A 293 22.32 -14.99 -14.20
N GLU A 294 21.63 -13.86 -14.05
CA GLU A 294 22.26 -12.59 -13.75
C GLU A 294 21.47 -11.84 -12.67
N PRO A 295 22.15 -11.05 -11.82
CA PRO A 295 21.50 -10.34 -10.72
C PRO A 295 20.65 -9.16 -11.24
N MET A 296 19.70 -8.74 -10.41
CA MET A 296 18.90 -7.54 -10.62
C MET A 296 19.59 -6.33 -10.00
N LEU A 297 19.61 -5.17 -10.68
CA LEU A 297 20.05 -3.93 -10.05
C LEU A 297 18.88 -3.29 -9.31
N VAL A 298 19.08 -2.98 -8.03
CA VAL A 298 18.03 -2.47 -7.14
C VAL A 298 18.48 -1.26 -6.34
N PHE A 299 17.53 -0.37 -6.01
CA PHE A 299 17.73 0.77 -5.14
C PHE A 299 16.44 1.07 -4.36
N PRO A 300 16.50 1.66 -3.14
CA PRO A 300 15.31 2.01 -2.38
C PRO A 300 14.34 2.91 -3.14
N THR A 301 13.05 2.58 -3.04
CA THR A 301 11.94 3.34 -3.64
C THR A 301 10.89 3.67 -2.60
N LEU A 302 10.26 4.82 -2.75
CA LEU A 302 9.11 5.20 -1.94
C LEU A 302 7.97 4.20 -2.14
N HIS A 303 7.43 3.67 -1.05
CA HIS A 303 6.56 2.50 -1.14
C HIS A 303 5.28 2.54 -0.31
N TYR A 304 5.34 3.00 0.94
CA TYR A 304 4.19 2.91 1.85
C TYR A 304 4.17 4.06 2.84
N GLN A 305 2.98 4.55 3.13
CA GLN A 305 2.77 5.54 4.18
C GLN A 305 2.30 4.83 5.46
N ASN A 306 3.09 4.92 6.54
CA ASN A 306 2.74 4.28 7.82
C ASN A 306 1.78 5.14 8.65
N GLY A 307 1.84 6.47 8.49
CA GLY A 307 0.93 7.40 9.12
C GLY A 307 -0.29 7.73 8.25
N GLY A 308 -1.23 8.45 8.80
CA GLY A 308 -2.46 8.83 8.11
C GLY A 308 -3.57 9.19 9.08
N VAL A 309 -4.81 8.93 8.70
CA VAL A 309 -5.99 9.17 9.53
C VAL A 309 -5.97 8.27 10.76
N HIS A 310 -6.09 8.87 11.95
CA HIS A 310 -6.23 8.12 13.19
C HIS A 310 -7.59 7.43 13.25
N ILE A 311 -7.59 6.14 13.56
CA ILE A 311 -8.79 5.32 13.69
C ILE A 311 -8.79 4.55 15.00
N ASN A 312 -9.97 4.19 15.47
CA ASN A 312 -10.12 3.21 16.54
C ASN A 312 -10.32 1.79 15.97
N VAL A 313 -10.45 0.79 16.85
CA VAL A 313 -10.65 -0.63 16.44
C VAL A 313 -11.93 -0.91 15.65
N LYS A 314 -12.86 0.05 15.60
CA LYS A 314 -14.07 0.02 14.74
C LYS A 314 -13.88 0.81 13.46
N CYS A 315 -12.67 1.32 13.19
CA CYS A 315 -12.33 2.15 12.03
C CYS A 315 -13.03 3.51 12.01
N GLU A 316 -13.53 4.01 13.14
CA GLU A 316 -14.09 5.35 13.28
C GLU A 316 -12.96 6.38 13.35
N THR A 317 -13.10 7.50 12.65
CA THR A 317 -12.08 8.57 12.52
C THR A 317 -12.23 9.70 13.54
N GLY A 318 -13.18 9.58 14.48
CA GLY A 318 -13.59 10.69 15.35
C GLY A 318 -14.55 11.69 14.67
N VAL A 319 -14.66 11.71 13.35
CA VAL A 319 -15.69 12.48 12.62
C VAL A 319 -16.92 11.60 12.43
N PRO A 320 -18.08 11.96 13.00
CA PRO A 320 -19.28 11.15 12.89
C PRO A 320 -19.65 10.88 11.43
N GLY A 321 -19.90 9.61 11.09
CA GLY A 321 -20.26 9.20 9.73
C GLY A 321 -19.08 8.89 8.82
N LEU A 322 -17.85 9.21 9.23
CA LEU A 322 -16.62 8.90 8.50
C LEU A 322 -15.87 7.76 9.16
N PHE A 323 -15.61 6.72 8.40
CA PHE A 323 -14.75 5.58 8.72
C PHE A 323 -13.54 5.58 7.77
N ALA A 324 -12.45 4.95 8.17
CA ALA A 324 -11.29 4.78 7.28
C ALA A 324 -10.66 3.39 7.44
N ALA A 325 -10.03 2.87 6.37
CA ALA A 325 -9.35 1.58 6.37
C ALA A 325 -8.20 1.55 5.36
N GLY A 326 -7.15 0.78 5.66
CA GLY A 326 -5.99 0.58 4.81
C GLY A 326 -4.96 1.72 4.90
N GLU A 327 -4.12 1.86 3.89
CA GLU A 327 -2.95 2.76 3.90
C GLU A 327 -3.28 4.26 4.11
N VAL A 328 -4.53 4.66 4.00
CA VAL A 328 -4.97 6.01 4.36
C VAL A 328 -4.94 6.25 5.88
N CYS A 329 -4.86 5.17 6.68
CA CYS A 329 -4.87 5.20 8.14
C CYS A 329 -3.46 5.17 8.72
N GLY A 330 -3.29 5.77 9.90
CA GLY A 330 -2.10 5.66 10.73
C GLY A 330 -2.33 4.84 12.00
N GLY A 331 -1.23 4.48 12.69
CA GLY A 331 -1.26 3.81 14.00
C GLY A 331 -1.10 2.30 13.96
N VAL A 332 -1.51 1.62 12.91
CA VAL A 332 -1.40 0.15 12.80
C VAL A 332 0.07 -0.30 12.75
N HIS A 333 0.87 0.35 11.94
CA HIS A 333 2.24 -0.08 11.62
C HIS A 333 3.34 0.70 12.35
N GLY A 334 2.99 1.59 13.25
CA GLY A 334 3.97 2.46 13.90
C GLY A 334 4.75 3.29 12.88
N LYS A 335 6.09 3.28 12.99
CA LYS A 335 6.95 4.02 12.06
C LYS A 335 7.60 3.16 10.97
N ASN A 336 7.39 1.85 10.97
CA ASN A 336 7.97 0.95 9.99
C ASN A 336 7.15 -0.34 9.84
N ARG A 337 6.50 -0.52 8.70
CA ARG A 337 5.64 -1.66 8.43
C ARG A 337 6.44 -2.89 8.00
N LEU A 338 6.18 -4.06 8.59
CA LEU A 338 6.73 -5.34 8.15
C LEU A 338 6.03 -5.85 6.89
N MET A 339 6.76 -6.60 6.05
CA MET A 339 6.24 -7.20 4.82
C MET A 339 4.95 -7.98 5.04
N GLY A 340 3.99 -7.87 4.13
CA GLY A 340 2.72 -8.61 4.15
C GLY A 340 1.67 -8.08 5.13
N ASN A 341 2.04 -7.28 6.12
CA ASN A 341 1.10 -6.71 7.08
C ASN A 341 0.20 -5.63 6.47
N SER A 342 0.64 -4.91 5.42
CA SER A 342 -0.25 -4.00 4.71
C SER A 342 -1.43 -4.71 4.05
N GLN A 343 -1.20 -5.89 3.49
CA GLN A 343 -2.30 -6.68 2.93
C GLN A 343 -3.25 -7.15 4.03
N LEU A 344 -2.71 -7.59 5.18
CA LEU A 344 -3.55 -7.99 6.31
C LEU A 344 -4.38 -6.83 6.85
N ASP A 345 -3.77 -5.64 7.00
CA ASP A 345 -4.42 -4.40 7.40
C ASP A 345 -5.63 -4.08 6.51
N LEU A 346 -5.44 -4.06 5.18
CA LEU A 346 -6.51 -3.76 4.22
C LEU A 346 -7.76 -4.60 4.46
N TYR A 347 -7.58 -5.90 4.67
CA TYR A 347 -8.70 -6.83 4.75
C TYR A 347 -9.31 -6.91 6.15
N VAL A 348 -8.50 -6.84 7.19
CA VAL A 348 -9.00 -6.80 8.58
C VAL A 348 -9.81 -5.52 8.79
N PHE A 349 -9.20 -4.36 8.56
CA PHE A 349 -9.87 -3.09 8.84
C PHE A 349 -10.93 -2.75 7.79
N GLY A 350 -10.79 -3.17 6.55
CA GLY A 350 -11.85 -3.07 5.55
C GLY A 350 -13.13 -3.80 5.98
N ARG A 351 -12.99 -5.04 6.50
CA ARG A 351 -14.14 -5.81 7.05
C ARG A 351 -14.72 -5.17 8.30
N ARG A 352 -13.87 -4.66 9.21
CA ARG A 352 -14.31 -3.96 10.43
C ARG A 352 -15.04 -2.66 10.09
N ALA A 353 -14.49 -1.84 9.20
CA ALA A 353 -15.11 -0.61 8.71
C ALA A 353 -16.47 -0.88 8.06
N GLY A 354 -16.55 -1.89 7.20
CA GLY A 354 -17.81 -2.29 6.57
C GLY A 354 -18.90 -2.67 7.57
N LYS A 355 -18.55 -3.49 8.58
CA LYS A 355 -19.49 -3.88 9.64
C LYS A 355 -19.94 -2.68 10.50
N ALA A 356 -19.02 -1.83 10.93
CA ALA A 356 -19.31 -0.65 11.74
C ALA A 356 -20.13 0.39 10.98
N ALA A 357 -19.78 0.66 9.72
CA ALA A 357 -20.50 1.57 8.85
C ALA A 357 -21.94 1.07 8.58
N ALA A 358 -22.13 -0.22 8.33
CA ALA A 358 -23.44 -0.82 8.13
C ALA A 358 -24.31 -0.73 9.41
N GLU A 359 -23.73 -0.97 10.57
CA GLU A 359 -24.44 -0.86 11.85
C GLU A 359 -24.92 0.58 12.10
N ARG A 360 -24.02 1.57 11.91
CA ARG A 360 -24.40 2.97 12.01
C ARG A 360 -25.51 3.35 11.02
N ALA A 361 -25.46 2.85 9.80
CA ALA A 361 -26.41 3.19 8.76
C ALA A 361 -27.87 2.78 9.07
N LYS A 362 -28.08 1.83 9.99
CA LYS A 362 -29.43 1.40 10.41
C LYS A 362 -30.19 2.54 11.12
N THR A 363 -29.50 3.37 11.88
CA THR A 363 -30.11 4.39 12.73
C THR A 363 -29.77 5.84 12.34
N ALA A 364 -28.70 6.04 11.56
CA ALA A 364 -28.24 7.37 11.17
C ALA A 364 -29.24 8.11 10.30
N THR A 365 -29.43 9.38 10.61
CA THR A 365 -30.18 10.34 9.80
C THR A 365 -29.24 11.46 9.34
N ILE A 366 -29.33 11.86 8.07
CA ILE A 366 -28.47 12.88 7.47
C ILE A 366 -29.27 14.15 7.22
N GLY A 367 -28.79 15.26 7.76
CA GLY A 367 -29.35 16.60 7.60
C GLY A 367 -29.06 17.23 6.23
N LYS A 368 -29.07 18.56 6.18
CA LYS A 368 -28.74 19.33 4.99
C LYS A 368 -27.21 19.33 4.79
N LEU A 369 -26.77 18.90 3.62
CA LEU A 369 -25.35 18.84 3.27
C LEU A 369 -24.80 20.21 2.87
N ASN A 370 -23.55 20.48 3.28
CA ASN A 370 -22.80 21.71 2.99
C ASN A 370 -21.30 21.45 2.86
N LEU A 371 -20.54 22.48 2.52
CA LEU A 371 -19.08 22.51 2.41
C LEU A 371 -18.42 23.53 3.37
N ASP A 372 -19.13 23.99 4.40
CA ASP A 372 -18.67 25.04 5.33
C ASP A 372 -17.31 24.74 5.97
N HIS A 373 -16.92 23.47 6.07
CA HIS A 373 -15.61 23.06 6.60
C HIS A 373 -14.47 23.40 5.62
N VAL A 374 -14.74 23.47 4.33
CA VAL A 374 -13.75 23.88 3.30
C VAL A 374 -13.48 25.38 3.43
N ASP A 375 -14.53 26.18 3.55
CA ASP A 375 -14.40 27.63 3.74
C ASP A 375 -13.62 27.96 5.03
N LYS A 376 -13.89 27.20 6.10
CA LYS A 376 -13.12 27.33 7.37
C LYS A 376 -11.64 26.98 7.20
N TYR A 377 -11.33 25.95 6.41
CA TYR A 377 -9.96 25.56 6.13
C TYR A 377 -9.24 26.60 5.28
N GLU A 378 -9.87 27.15 4.25
CA GLU A 378 -9.30 28.22 3.43
C GLU A 378 -8.99 29.47 4.27
N LYS A 379 -9.93 29.85 5.14
CA LYS A 379 -9.72 30.96 6.07
C LYS A 379 -8.54 30.71 7.03
N LEU A 380 -8.38 29.48 7.53
CA LEU A 380 -7.25 29.09 8.36
C LEU A 380 -5.91 29.25 7.61
N LEU A 381 -5.85 28.88 6.32
CA LEU A 381 -4.66 29.04 5.49
C LEU A 381 -4.32 30.55 5.32
N GLU A 382 -5.32 31.37 5.06
CA GLU A 382 -5.14 32.82 4.94
C GLU A 382 -4.61 33.43 6.25
N GLU A 383 -5.23 33.11 7.40
CA GLU A 383 -4.82 33.58 8.73
C GLU A 383 -3.42 33.09 9.11
N SER A 384 -3.01 31.91 8.65
CA SER A 384 -1.68 31.36 8.85
C SER A 384 -0.62 31.92 7.89
N GLY A 385 -0.99 32.85 7.00
CA GLY A 385 -0.09 33.47 6.04
C GLY A 385 0.36 32.55 4.91
N VAL A 386 -0.32 31.43 4.68
CA VAL A 386 -0.02 30.52 3.59
C VAL A 386 -0.49 31.14 2.27
N LYS A 387 0.49 31.54 1.45
CA LYS A 387 0.23 32.06 0.11
C LYS A 387 0.14 30.93 -0.89
N THR A 388 -1.04 30.66 -1.42
CA THR A 388 -1.25 29.67 -2.48
C THR A 388 -2.29 30.18 -3.46
N ASP A 389 -2.06 29.92 -4.74
CA ASP A 389 -3.05 30.10 -5.82
C ASP A 389 -3.97 28.88 -5.99
N ARG A 390 -3.69 27.81 -5.23
CA ARG A 390 -4.41 26.55 -5.24
C ARG A 390 -5.51 26.56 -4.19
N LYS A 391 -6.74 26.38 -4.63
CA LYS A 391 -7.91 26.29 -3.76
C LYS A 391 -8.41 24.86 -3.69
N SER A 392 -8.90 24.48 -2.53
CA SER A 392 -9.53 23.17 -2.32
C SER A 392 -11.06 23.29 -2.65
N PRO A 393 -11.67 22.24 -3.19
CA PRO A 393 -11.06 21.00 -3.69
C PRO A 393 -10.28 21.23 -4.98
N MET A 394 -9.17 20.56 -5.15
CA MET A 394 -8.29 20.71 -6.29
C MET A 394 -8.23 19.43 -7.11
N LEU A 395 -8.58 19.52 -8.36
CA LEU A 395 -8.40 18.45 -9.35
C LEU A 395 -7.17 18.77 -10.16
N LEU A 396 -6.40 17.76 -10.53
CA LEU A 396 -5.19 17.93 -11.34
C LEU A 396 -5.58 18.34 -12.76
N PRO A 397 -5.45 19.62 -13.15
CA PRO A 397 -5.95 20.11 -14.43
C PRO A 397 -5.19 19.55 -15.62
N GLU A 398 -3.94 19.15 -15.43
CA GLU A 398 -3.09 18.59 -16.49
C GLU A 398 -3.57 17.23 -17.01
N TYR A 399 -4.35 16.49 -16.25
CA TYR A 399 -5.00 15.26 -16.71
C TYR A 399 -6.24 15.51 -17.56
N ARG A 400 -6.64 16.76 -17.71
CA ARG A 400 -7.86 17.21 -18.38
C ARG A 400 -7.63 18.18 -19.49
N GLY A 401 -6.40 18.48 -19.82
CA GLY A 401 -6.15 19.35 -20.95
C GLY A 401 -6.86 18.81 -22.20
N LYS A 402 -7.48 19.69 -22.99
CA LYS A 402 -8.10 19.34 -24.28
C LYS A 402 -7.25 18.40 -25.12
N LYS A 403 -5.93 18.50 -24.99
CA LYS A 403 -4.97 17.60 -25.67
C LYS A 403 -5.06 16.14 -25.23
N THR A 404 -5.45 15.84 -23.98
CA THR A 404 -5.59 14.46 -23.48
C THR A 404 -6.85 13.81 -24.04
N LEU A 405 -7.94 14.55 -24.09
CA LEU A 405 -9.21 14.11 -24.70
C LEU A 405 -9.04 13.89 -26.22
N GLU A 406 -8.39 14.84 -26.92
CA GLU A 406 -8.10 14.72 -28.36
C GLU A 406 -7.16 13.55 -28.68
N HIS A 407 -6.27 13.21 -27.75
CA HIS A 407 -5.36 12.06 -27.90
C HIS A 407 -6.10 10.73 -27.73
N HIS A 408 -6.97 10.62 -26.75
CA HIS A 408 -7.81 9.44 -26.54
C HIS A 408 -8.80 9.22 -27.69
N LEU A 409 -9.44 10.28 -28.18
CA LEU A 409 -10.34 10.21 -29.34
C LEU A 409 -9.66 9.85 -30.65
N LYS A 410 -8.33 10.03 -30.77
CA LYS A 410 -7.55 9.62 -31.96
C LYS A 410 -7.05 8.18 -31.85
N LEU A 411 -7.15 7.54 -30.70
CA LEU A 411 -6.75 6.14 -30.46
C LEU A 411 -7.93 5.17 -30.50
N LEU A 412 -9.17 5.67 -30.56
CA LEU A 412 -10.40 4.95 -30.84
C LEU A 412 -10.79 5.13 -32.31
#